data_c7dcc1a80d1b54dfee60776b9087388a
#
_entry.id   c7dcc1a80d1b54dfee60776b9087388a
#
_cell.length_a   1.000
_cell.length_b   1.000
_cell.length_c   1.000
_cell.angle_alpha   90.00
_cell.angle_beta   90.00
_cell.angle_gamma   90.00
#
_symmetry.space_group_name_H-M   'P 1'
#
loop_
_entity.id
_entity.type
_entity.pdbx_description
1 polymer ?
#
loop_
_entity_poly.entity_id
_entity_poly.type
_entity_poly.pdbx_seq_one_letter_code
_entity_poly.pdbx_strand_id
1 'polypeptide(L)'
;RIFMGIFSRFRKNEQKNNSESVSLSPKEKFKKMVPANPGIALNDDEVCLFMSDASIGKEKTHTTGYKSSGISSRIRIAKGLSVGSSNVHVTPTRETYWEKPPCRFFVTDKRFIAISQKGGFNLKADKIIDMKLNADAVTLYTGSKTYIVFMTSEDVHRYKELWETIQSLQRNGIDPKKLLR
;
A
#
# COMPACT_ATOMS: atom_id res chain seq x y z
N ARG A 1 2.26 -18.46 -14.93
CA ARG A 1 1.62 -19.13 -13.76
C ARG A 1 1.64 -18.25 -12.48
N ILE A 2 2.54 -17.29 -12.36
CA ILE A 2 2.68 -16.43 -11.15
C ILE A 2 1.53 -15.42 -11.03
N PHE A 3 0.93 -15.00 -12.15
CA PHE A 3 -0.21 -14.07 -12.15
C PHE A 3 -1.52 -14.66 -11.63
N MET A 4 -1.69 -15.96 -11.60
CA MET A 4 -2.95 -16.60 -11.20
C MET A 4 -3.21 -16.59 -9.67
N GLY A 5 -2.17 -16.51 -8.86
CA GLY A 5 -2.31 -16.70 -7.40
C GLY A 5 -2.85 -15.51 -6.64
N ILE A 6 -2.57 -14.28 -7.10
CA ILE A 6 -2.88 -13.05 -6.35
C ILE A 6 -4.33 -12.61 -6.58
N PHE A 7 -4.91 -12.90 -7.74
CA PHE A 7 -6.20 -12.33 -8.17
C PHE A 7 -7.41 -13.25 -8.03
N SER A 8 -7.23 -14.51 -7.68
CA SER A 8 -8.36 -15.45 -7.46
C SER A 8 -9.23 -15.11 -6.24
N ARG A 9 -8.74 -14.27 -5.33
CA ARG A 9 -9.45 -13.91 -4.08
C ARG A 9 -10.37 -12.68 -4.18
N PHE A 10 -10.33 -11.92 -5.28
CA PHE A 10 -11.18 -10.75 -5.49
C PHE A 10 -12.61 -11.07 -5.98
N ARG A 11 -13.06 -12.31 -5.84
CA ARG A 11 -14.45 -12.67 -6.17
C ARG A 11 -15.37 -12.40 -4.98
N LYS A 12 -15.93 -11.20 -4.85
CA LYS A 12 -17.29 -11.00 -4.33
C LYS A 12 -17.75 -9.56 -4.50
N ASN A 13 -18.93 -9.47 -5.15
CA ASN A 13 -19.86 -8.34 -5.24
C ASN A 13 -19.49 -7.19 -6.16
N GLU A 14 -20.09 -7.22 -7.37
CA GLU A 14 -20.60 -5.99 -7.98
C GLU A 14 -21.75 -6.27 -8.98
N GLN A 15 -22.86 -5.61 -8.73
CA GLN A 15 -24.02 -5.52 -9.62
C GLN A 15 -23.74 -4.54 -10.78
N LYS A 16 -24.34 -4.88 -11.93
CA LYS A 16 -24.30 -4.17 -13.21
C LYS A 16 -24.84 -2.75 -13.11
N ASN A 17 -24.11 -1.81 -13.69
CA ASN A 17 -24.70 -0.60 -14.28
C ASN A 17 -24.25 -0.50 -15.73
N ASN A 18 -25.22 -0.62 -16.62
CA ASN A 18 -25.09 -0.42 -18.06
C ASN A 18 -25.14 1.07 -18.39
N SER A 19 -24.12 1.58 -19.07
CA SER A 19 -24.22 2.76 -19.93
C SER A 19 -23.40 2.50 -21.19
N GLU A 20 -24.11 2.50 -22.33
CA GLU A 20 -23.54 2.32 -23.66
C GLU A 20 -22.60 3.48 -24.00
N SER A 21 -21.32 3.19 -24.00
CA SER A 21 -20.29 3.93 -24.70
C SER A 21 -19.62 2.96 -25.66
N VAL A 22 -19.28 3.40 -26.87
CA VAL A 22 -18.57 2.62 -27.91
C VAL A 22 -17.52 1.77 -27.24
N SER A 23 -17.81 0.48 -27.09
CA SER A 23 -16.99 -0.43 -26.29
C SER A 23 -15.75 -0.82 -27.11
N LEU A 24 -14.63 -0.16 -26.82
CA LEU A 24 -13.32 -0.61 -27.27
C LEU A 24 -13.16 -2.09 -26.91
N SER A 25 -12.58 -2.87 -27.82
CA SER A 25 -12.28 -4.26 -27.52
C SER A 25 -11.36 -4.33 -26.28
N PRO A 26 -11.43 -5.39 -25.46
CA PRO A 26 -10.55 -5.54 -24.28
C PRO A 26 -9.07 -5.38 -24.61
N LYS A 27 -8.65 -5.76 -25.82
CA LYS A 27 -7.27 -5.61 -26.31
C LYS A 27 -6.87 -4.14 -26.52
N GLU A 28 -7.73 -3.37 -27.16
CA GLU A 28 -7.49 -1.93 -27.43
C GLU A 28 -7.52 -1.14 -26.13
N LYS A 29 -8.47 -1.47 -25.25
CA LYS A 29 -8.57 -0.88 -23.92
C LYS A 29 -7.30 -1.11 -23.11
N PHE A 30 -6.80 -2.34 -23.08
CA PHE A 30 -5.56 -2.69 -22.39
C PHE A 30 -4.35 -1.91 -22.93
N LYS A 31 -4.15 -1.88 -24.25
CA LYS A 31 -3.04 -1.13 -24.88
C LYS A 31 -3.08 0.36 -24.55
N LYS A 32 -4.26 0.95 -24.42
CA LYS A 32 -4.44 2.36 -24.10
C LYS A 32 -4.16 2.69 -22.63
N MET A 33 -4.34 1.73 -21.74
CA MET A 33 -4.14 1.90 -20.30
C MET A 33 -2.68 1.71 -19.86
N VAL A 34 -1.90 0.96 -20.63
CA VAL A 34 -0.50 0.65 -20.30
C VAL A 34 0.42 1.82 -20.65
N PRO A 35 1.31 2.25 -19.74
CA PRO A 35 2.27 3.33 -20.03
C PRO A 35 3.26 2.94 -21.12
N ALA A 36 3.38 3.75 -22.17
CA ALA A 36 4.31 3.49 -23.25
C ALA A 36 5.79 3.67 -22.84
N ASN A 37 6.05 4.60 -21.91
CA ASN A 37 7.40 4.84 -21.38
C ASN A 37 7.31 5.17 -19.89
N PRO A 38 7.56 4.22 -19.00
CA PRO A 38 7.47 4.43 -17.56
C PRO A 38 8.62 5.26 -16.96
N GLY A 39 9.74 5.46 -17.71
CA GLY A 39 10.89 6.21 -17.22
C GLY A 39 11.64 5.55 -16.04
N ILE A 40 11.52 4.23 -15.89
CA ILE A 40 12.27 3.42 -14.92
C ILE A 40 13.02 2.28 -15.63
N ALA A 41 14.09 1.80 -15.01
CA ALA A 41 14.79 0.62 -15.48
C ALA A 41 13.95 -0.63 -15.25
N LEU A 42 13.54 -1.28 -16.32
CA LEU A 42 12.87 -2.57 -16.31
C LEU A 42 13.88 -3.68 -16.67
N ASN A 43 13.61 -4.89 -16.18
CA ASN A 43 14.36 -6.07 -16.63
C ASN A 43 13.94 -6.45 -18.07
N ASP A 44 14.74 -7.26 -18.77
CA ASP A 44 14.55 -7.59 -20.19
C ASP A 44 13.16 -8.11 -20.56
N ASP A 45 12.51 -8.85 -19.68
CA ASP A 45 11.17 -9.41 -19.88
C ASP A 45 10.09 -8.73 -19.04
N GLU A 46 10.38 -7.58 -18.47
CA GLU A 46 9.46 -6.88 -17.57
C GLU A 46 8.68 -5.80 -18.30
N VAL A 47 7.39 -5.73 -18.02
CA VAL A 47 6.49 -4.74 -18.60
C VAL A 47 5.84 -3.93 -17.50
N CYS A 48 5.88 -2.60 -17.62
CA CYS A 48 5.14 -1.72 -16.72
C CYS A 48 3.67 -1.69 -17.13
N LEU A 49 2.78 -2.04 -16.23
CA LEU A 49 1.35 -2.10 -16.46
C LEU A 49 0.61 -0.85 -15.98
N PHE A 50 1.11 -0.22 -14.92
CA PHE A 50 0.51 0.95 -14.31
C PHE A 50 1.57 1.88 -13.74
N MET A 51 1.30 3.18 -13.81
CA MET A 51 2.09 4.19 -13.11
C MET A 51 1.20 5.34 -12.65
N SER A 52 1.53 5.90 -11.49
CA SER A 52 0.82 7.03 -10.88
C SER A 52 1.74 7.82 -9.96
N ASP A 53 1.47 9.10 -9.83
CA ASP A 53 1.97 9.88 -8.71
C ASP A 53 1.17 9.54 -7.47
N ALA A 54 1.86 9.29 -6.36
CA ALA A 54 1.30 8.71 -5.17
C ALA A 54 2.04 9.17 -3.91
N SER A 55 1.65 8.67 -2.75
CA SER A 55 2.36 8.87 -1.50
C SER A 55 2.44 7.56 -0.72
N ILE A 56 3.60 7.28 -0.12
CA ILE A 56 3.77 6.09 0.71
C ILE A 56 3.25 6.40 2.11
N GLY A 57 2.34 5.58 2.63
CA GLY A 57 1.90 5.64 4.02
C GLY A 57 2.98 5.10 4.94
N LYS A 58 3.51 5.95 5.81
CA LYS A 58 4.46 5.58 6.87
C LYS A 58 3.84 5.92 8.21
N GLU A 59 3.61 4.90 9.01
CA GLU A 59 3.20 5.08 10.39
C GLU A 59 4.39 5.52 11.22
N LYS A 60 4.27 6.64 11.92
CA LYS A 60 5.26 7.16 12.85
C LYS A 60 4.65 7.39 14.21
N THR A 61 5.41 7.05 15.24
CA THR A 61 5.04 7.26 16.63
C THR A 61 5.87 8.39 17.20
N HIS A 62 5.20 9.37 17.79
CA HIS A 62 5.84 10.48 18.49
C HIS A 62 5.46 10.44 19.98
N THR A 63 6.45 10.67 20.85
CA THR A 63 6.19 10.78 22.28
C THR A 63 5.73 12.21 22.58
N THR A 64 4.46 12.36 22.98
CA THR A 64 3.84 13.66 23.24
C THR A 64 3.92 14.07 24.70
N GLY A 65 4.27 13.15 25.60
CA GLY A 65 4.37 13.42 27.02
C GLY A 65 4.72 12.20 27.81
N TYR A 66 4.79 12.38 29.11
CA TYR A 66 5.04 11.32 30.07
C TYR A 66 3.97 11.36 31.17
N LYS A 67 3.37 10.22 31.45
CA LYS A 67 2.52 10.04 32.63
C LYS A 67 3.38 9.46 33.74
N SER A 68 3.42 10.13 34.87
CA SER A 68 4.04 9.60 36.09
C SER A 68 2.94 9.08 37.01
N SER A 69 3.04 7.84 37.43
CA SER A 69 2.21 7.26 38.47
C SER A 69 3.14 6.70 39.54
N GLY A 70 2.86 7.04 40.77
CA GLY A 70 3.63 6.51 41.92
C GLY A 70 2.97 6.82 43.25
N ILE A 71 3.15 5.92 44.18
CA ILE A 71 2.73 6.11 45.56
C ILE A 71 3.98 6.56 46.33
N SER A 72 3.95 7.75 46.88
CA SER A 72 4.98 8.18 47.84
C SER A 72 4.47 7.94 49.26
N SER A 73 5.14 7.03 49.96
CA SER A 73 4.93 6.85 51.37
C SER A 73 6.08 7.53 52.14
N ARG A 74 5.69 8.42 53.07
CA ARG A 74 6.67 9.10 53.92
C ARG A 74 6.38 8.71 55.37
N ILE A 75 7.31 8.02 56.00
CA ILE A 75 7.22 7.65 57.40
C ILE A 75 8.08 8.61 58.22
N ARG A 76 7.49 9.26 59.20
CA ARG A 76 8.19 10.14 60.13
C ARG A 76 8.75 9.28 61.30
N ILE A 77 10.06 9.20 61.40
CA ILE A 77 10.74 8.35 62.38
C ILE A 77 11.04 9.16 63.64
N ALA A 78 11.34 10.47 63.54
CA ALA A 78 11.58 11.38 64.67
C ALA A 78 11.34 12.83 64.23
N LYS A 79 11.33 13.75 65.19
CA LYS A 79 11.17 15.20 64.92
C LYS A 79 12.31 15.68 64.02
N GLY A 80 12.01 15.98 62.75
CA GLY A 80 13.00 16.42 61.75
C GLY A 80 13.61 15.31 60.87
N LEU A 81 13.32 14.03 61.10
CA LEU A 81 13.81 12.92 60.28
C LEU A 81 12.67 12.14 59.65
N SER A 82 12.64 12.12 58.31
CA SER A 82 11.66 11.32 57.56
C SER A 82 12.38 10.49 56.51
N VAL A 83 12.02 9.24 56.38
CA VAL A 83 12.48 8.34 55.33
C VAL A 83 11.29 8.09 54.42
N GLY A 84 11.48 8.39 53.15
CA GLY A 84 10.49 8.18 52.09
C GLY A 84 11.02 7.31 50.97
N SER A 85 10.25 6.35 50.56
CA SER A 85 10.50 5.58 49.33
C SER A 85 9.50 6.03 48.29
N SER A 86 9.97 6.42 47.13
CA SER A 86 9.10 6.77 45.98
C SER A 86 9.41 5.84 44.82
N ASN A 87 8.48 4.96 44.48
CA ASN A 87 8.49 4.23 43.22
C ASN A 87 7.69 5.05 42.20
N VAL A 88 8.39 5.86 41.42
CA VAL A 88 7.76 6.60 40.33
C VAL A 88 7.91 5.79 39.04
N HIS A 89 6.81 5.35 38.51
CA HIS A 89 6.76 4.71 37.21
C HIS A 89 6.41 5.76 36.15
N VAL A 90 7.34 6.01 35.21
CA VAL A 90 7.16 6.97 34.14
C VAL A 90 6.83 6.23 32.86
N THR A 91 5.61 6.42 32.36
CA THR A 91 5.17 5.82 31.11
C THR A 91 5.09 6.90 30.01
N PRO A 92 5.79 6.74 28.87
CA PRO A 92 5.68 7.68 27.77
C PRO A 92 4.29 7.58 27.12
N THR A 93 3.65 8.71 26.92
CA THR A 93 2.45 8.81 26.10
C THR A 93 2.87 8.98 24.66
N ARG A 94 2.41 8.10 23.78
CA ARG A 94 2.76 8.07 22.36
C ARG A 94 1.52 8.31 21.53
N GLU A 95 1.67 9.15 20.53
CA GLU A 95 0.69 9.36 19.47
C GLU A 95 1.23 8.84 18.15
N THR A 96 0.36 8.20 17.38
CA THR A 96 0.68 7.67 16.08
C THR A 96 0.10 8.57 15.00
N TYR A 97 0.90 8.95 14.03
CA TYR A 97 0.48 9.73 12.87
C TYR A 97 1.01 9.14 11.58
N TRP A 98 0.33 9.47 10.48
CA TRP A 98 0.72 9.04 9.15
C TRP A 98 1.57 10.10 8.45
N GLU A 99 2.81 9.77 8.15
CA GLU A 99 3.62 10.52 7.19
C GLU A 99 3.33 9.98 5.79
N LYS A 100 3.09 10.89 4.84
CA LYS A 100 2.77 10.54 3.45
C LYS A 100 3.81 11.17 2.49
N PRO A 101 5.08 10.72 2.49
CA PRO A 101 6.05 11.22 1.54
C PRO A 101 5.62 10.93 0.11
N PRO A 102 5.75 11.92 -0.80
CA PRO A 102 5.40 11.74 -2.20
C PRO A 102 6.30 10.68 -2.84
N CYS A 103 5.73 9.93 -3.75
CA CYS A 103 6.43 8.90 -4.52
C CYS A 103 5.84 8.78 -5.94
N ARG A 104 6.58 8.15 -6.84
CA ARG A 104 6.03 7.59 -8.07
C ARG A 104 5.83 6.09 -7.87
N PHE A 105 4.61 5.64 -8.10
CA PHE A 105 4.22 4.25 -7.94
C PHE A 105 4.11 3.57 -9.30
N PHE A 106 4.73 2.40 -9.41
CA PHE A 106 4.74 1.59 -10.62
C PHE A 106 4.31 0.17 -10.29
N VAL A 107 3.52 -0.40 -11.15
CA VAL A 107 3.15 -1.82 -11.11
C VAL A 107 3.61 -2.45 -12.40
N THR A 108 4.47 -3.46 -12.26
CA THR A 108 4.91 -4.26 -13.38
C THR A 108 4.31 -5.67 -13.30
N ASP A 109 4.52 -6.47 -14.31
CA ASP A 109 4.12 -7.87 -14.30
C ASP A 109 4.91 -8.72 -13.29
N LYS A 110 6.02 -8.19 -12.74
CA LYS A 110 6.91 -8.92 -11.81
C LYS A 110 6.99 -8.30 -10.42
N ARG A 111 6.74 -6.99 -10.28
CA ARG A 111 6.97 -6.28 -9.02
C ARG A 111 6.14 -5.01 -8.87
N PHE A 112 6.06 -4.53 -7.64
CA PHE A 112 5.47 -3.26 -7.25
C PHE A 112 6.59 -2.36 -6.76
N ILE A 113 6.69 -1.16 -7.31
CA ILE A 113 7.81 -0.24 -7.06
C ILE A 113 7.25 1.10 -6.63
N ALA A 114 7.74 1.64 -5.53
CA ALA A 114 7.50 3.02 -5.14
C ALA A 114 8.84 3.73 -5.00
N ILE A 115 9.04 4.81 -5.76
CA ILE A 115 10.26 5.60 -5.75
C ILE A 115 9.97 6.91 -5.03
N SER A 116 10.69 7.17 -3.93
CA SER A 116 10.55 8.38 -3.13
C SER A 116 11.91 8.82 -2.60
N GLN A 117 12.12 10.13 -2.44
CA GLN A 117 13.33 10.68 -1.81
C GLN A 117 13.45 10.28 -0.33
N LYS A 118 12.35 10.07 0.35
CA LYS A 118 12.30 9.65 1.76
C LYS A 118 12.19 8.13 1.96
N GLY A 119 12.69 7.36 0.99
CA GLY A 119 12.69 5.91 1.00
C GLY A 119 11.44 5.32 0.35
N GLY A 120 11.67 4.49 -0.64
CA GLY A 120 10.66 3.73 -1.39
C GLY A 120 10.69 2.24 -1.05
N PHE A 121 10.06 1.46 -1.92
CA PHE A 121 10.13 -0.01 -1.86
C PHE A 121 10.14 -0.62 -3.26
N ASN A 122 10.62 -1.84 -3.33
CA ASN A 122 10.59 -2.68 -4.51
C ASN A 122 10.19 -4.09 -4.08
N LEU A 123 8.94 -4.46 -4.32
CA LEU A 123 8.34 -5.71 -3.87
C LEU A 123 8.10 -6.63 -5.05
N LYS A 124 8.69 -7.81 -5.04
CA LYS A 124 8.34 -8.84 -6.01
C LYS A 124 6.87 -9.27 -5.83
N ALA A 125 6.17 -9.48 -6.93
CA ALA A 125 4.75 -9.86 -6.92
C ALA A 125 4.49 -11.17 -6.17
N ASP A 126 5.44 -12.10 -6.16
CA ASP A 126 5.38 -13.36 -5.42
C ASP A 126 5.43 -13.21 -3.89
N LYS A 127 5.93 -12.07 -3.39
CA LYS A 127 5.98 -11.75 -1.96
C LYS A 127 4.68 -11.16 -1.43
N ILE A 128 3.78 -10.75 -2.29
CA ILE A 128 2.49 -10.17 -1.90
C ILE A 128 1.50 -11.30 -1.66
N ILE A 129 1.04 -11.39 -0.41
CA ILE A 129 0.07 -12.40 0.04
C ILE A 129 -1.35 -11.95 -0.30
N ASP A 130 -1.61 -10.64 -0.13
CA ASP A 130 -2.92 -10.06 -0.35
C ASP A 130 -2.81 -8.58 -0.74
N MET A 131 -3.82 -8.07 -1.42
CA MET A 131 -3.92 -6.68 -1.83
C MET A 131 -5.33 -6.17 -1.62
N LYS A 132 -5.45 -4.99 -1.01
CA LYS A 132 -6.74 -4.33 -0.79
C LYS A 132 -6.78 -2.99 -1.49
N LEU A 133 -7.84 -2.74 -2.23
CA LEU A 133 -8.14 -1.43 -2.82
C LEU A 133 -9.11 -0.68 -1.91
N ASN A 134 -8.72 0.52 -1.51
CA ASN A 134 -9.56 1.48 -0.81
C ASN A 134 -9.91 2.63 -1.77
N ALA A 135 -10.72 3.58 -1.33
CA ALA A 135 -11.15 4.70 -2.18
C ALA A 135 -9.98 5.57 -2.69
N ASP A 136 -8.93 5.71 -1.90
CA ASP A 136 -7.78 6.58 -2.13
C ASP A 136 -6.43 5.89 -1.89
N ALA A 137 -6.41 4.57 -1.77
CA ALA A 137 -5.19 3.83 -1.47
C ALA A 137 -5.20 2.39 -1.97
N VAL A 138 -4.00 1.89 -2.23
CA VAL A 138 -3.70 0.47 -2.44
C VAL A 138 -2.88 -0.02 -1.25
N THR A 139 -3.34 -1.07 -0.61
CA THR A 139 -2.64 -1.73 0.51
C THR A 139 -2.10 -3.07 0.05
N LEU A 140 -0.80 -3.27 0.22
CA LEU A 140 -0.10 -4.50 -0.15
C LEU A 140 0.35 -5.21 1.13
N TYR A 141 -0.10 -6.44 1.30
CA TYR A 141 0.26 -7.29 2.44
C TYR A 141 1.33 -8.28 2.05
N THR A 142 2.42 -8.29 2.81
CA THR A 142 3.46 -9.33 2.73
C THR A 142 3.45 -10.13 4.05
N GLY A 143 4.18 -11.23 4.12
CA GLY A 143 4.22 -12.02 5.35
C GLY A 143 4.79 -11.27 6.58
N SER A 144 5.51 -10.18 6.37
CA SER A 144 6.19 -9.45 7.44
C SER A 144 5.79 -7.97 7.55
N LYS A 145 5.28 -7.36 6.48
CA LYS A 145 5.02 -5.92 6.43
C LYS A 145 3.77 -5.61 5.61
N THR A 146 3.16 -4.49 5.94
CA THR A 146 2.08 -3.87 5.16
C THR A 146 2.60 -2.58 4.53
N TYR A 147 2.34 -2.41 3.25
CA TYR A 147 2.68 -1.21 2.49
C TYR A 147 1.40 -0.55 2.03
N ILE A 148 1.28 0.75 2.29
CA ILE A 148 0.11 1.54 1.90
C ILE A 148 0.57 2.61 0.92
N VAL A 149 -0.06 2.66 -0.24
CA VAL A 149 0.19 3.65 -1.27
C VAL A 149 -1.08 4.46 -1.47
N PHE A 150 -1.03 5.72 -1.07
CA PHE A 150 -2.12 6.68 -1.27
C PHE A 150 -2.01 7.28 -2.66
N MET A 151 -3.10 7.33 -3.37
CA MET A 151 -3.21 7.94 -4.70
C MET A 151 -4.60 8.58 -4.85
N THR A 152 -4.83 9.30 -5.94
CA THR A 152 -6.15 9.87 -6.21
C THR A 152 -7.19 8.76 -6.40
N SER A 153 -8.45 9.06 -6.09
CA SER A 153 -9.55 8.10 -6.33
C SER A 153 -9.68 7.73 -7.81
N GLU A 154 -9.35 8.66 -8.71
CA GLU A 154 -9.30 8.41 -10.14
C GLU A 154 -8.21 7.38 -10.50
N ASP A 155 -7.02 7.49 -9.93
CA ASP A 155 -5.94 6.54 -10.16
C ASP A 155 -6.25 5.16 -9.56
N VAL A 156 -6.90 5.10 -8.40
CA VAL A 156 -7.40 3.83 -7.85
C VAL A 156 -8.42 3.20 -8.78
N HIS A 157 -9.31 4.01 -9.36
CA HIS A 157 -10.29 3.53 -10.32
C HIS A 157 -9.62 3.00 -11.61
N ARG A 158 -8.66 3.75 -12.18
CA ARG A 158 -7.85 3.30 -13.33
C ARG A 158 -7.11 2.00 -13.03
N TYR A 159 -6.55 1.88 -11.83
CA TYR A 159 -5.87 0.67 -11.39
C TYR A 159 -6.82 -0.53 -11.34
N LYS A 160 -8.01 -0.35 -10.75
CA LYS A 160 -9.06 -1.37 -10.70
C LYS A 160 -9.48 -1.80 -12.12
N GLU A 161 -9.76 -0.84 -12.99
CA GLU A 161 -10.17 -1.06 -14.37
C GLU A 161 -9.10 -1.83 -15.18
N LEU A 162 -7.82 -1.53 -14.97
CA LEU A 162 -6.71 -2.27 -15.57
C LEU A 162 -6.77 -3.76 -15.19
N TRP A 163 -6.97 -4.05 -13.91
CA TRP A 163 -7.01 -5.44 -13.43
C TRP A 163 -8.22 -6.20 -13.95
N GLU A 164 -9.38 -5.57 -14.02
CA GLU A 164 -10.58 -6.16 -14.63
C GLU A 164 -10.36 -6.47 -16.11
N THR A 165 -9.69 -5.57 -16.81
CA THR A 165 -9.32 -5.76 -18.23
C THR A 165 -8.34 -6.92 -18.40
N ILE A 166 -7.32 -7.02 -17.56
CA ILE A 166 -6.36 -8.13 -17.56
C ILE A 166 -7.07 -9.46 -17.30
N GLN A 167 -7.96 -9.50 -16.31
CA GLN A 167 -8.75 -10.70 -16.01
C GLN A 167 -9.66 -11.12 -17.18
N SER A 168 -10.28 -10.14 -17.84
CA SER A 168 -11.10 -10.40 -19.04
C SER A 168 -10.28 -10.99 -20.18
N LEU A 169 -9.09 -10.46 -20.44
CA LEU A 169 -8.17 -11.00 -21.46
C LEU A 169 -7.78 -12.45 -21.13
N GLN A 170 -7.43 -12.72 -19.87
CA GLN A 170 -7.02 -14.06 -19.44
C GLN A 170 -8.16 -15.09 -19.53
N ARG A 171 -9.41 -14.69 -19.21
CA ARG A 171 -10.59 -15.55 -19.38
C ARG A 171 -10.82 -15.92 -20.84
N ASN A 172 -10.46 -15.03 -21.76
CA ASN A 172 -10.54 -15.26 -23.19
C ASN A 172 -9.30 -15.97 -23.77
N GLY A 173 -8.41 -16.49 -22.92
CA GLY A 173 -7.20 -17.20 -23.34
C GLY A 173 -6.12 -16.30 -23.94
N ILE A 174 -6.22 -14.97 -23.77
CA ILE A 174 -5.29 -13.99 -24.30
C ILE A 174 -4.24 -13.65 -23.23
N ASP A 175 -2.98 -13.86 -23.54
CA ASP A 175 -1.87 -13.42 -22.68
C ASP A 175 -1.65 -11.90 -22.85
N PRO A 176 -1.88 -11.07 -21.79
CA PRO A 176 -1.70 -9.63 -21.88
C PRO A 176 -0.29 -9.21 -22.30
N LYS A 177 0.74 -9.98 -21.95
CA LYS A 177 2.13 -9.69 -22.31
C LYS A 177 2.38 -9.73 -23.84
N LYS A 178 1.69 -10.64 -24.53
CA LYS A 178 1.83 -10.75 -26.00
C LYS A 178 1.22 -9.56 -26.75
N LEU A 179 0.39 -8.75 -26.08
CA LEU A 179 -0.18 -7.55 -26.70
C LEU A 179 0.73 -6.33 -26.63
N LEU A 180 1.79 -6.39 -25.81
CA LEU A 180 2.70 -5.28 -25.53
C LEU A 180 4.09 -5.46 -26.18
N ARG A 181 4.29 -6.57 -26.87
CA ARG A 181 5.50 -6.87 -27.66
C ARG A 181 5.38 -6.49 -29.13
#